data_c7130f8ee65d98bc667b59d8bfac8e1f
#
_entry.id   c7130f8ee65d98bc667b59d8bfac8e1f
#
_cell.length_a   1.000
_cell.length_b   1.000
_cell.length_c   1.000
_cell.angle_alpha   90.00
_cell.angle_beta   90.00
_cell.angle_gamma   90.00
#
_symmetry.space_group_name_H-M   'P 1'
#
loop_
_entity.id
_entity.type
_entity.pdbx_description
1 polymer ?
#
loop_
_entity_poly.entity_id
_entity_poly.type
_entity_poly.pdbx_seq_one_letter_code
_entity_poly.pdbx_strand_id
1 'polypeptide(L)'
;VVFEALQLSLNRKVALKLLSPLLLQDAAQRSLFEHEAHVIARLHHPNIVRIFSAACRPGCCYYAMELIEGKSLDGCEFSNPYEIARIGLQAARAIAYAHRCGILHRDIKPANLLLDEAGEVHVSDFGLAFLLQGRNEVIEKEGAQSGTLRYMSPERLVHGVNTFSSDQYAFGVTLYELVAK
;
A
#
# COMPACT_ATOMS: atom_id res chain seq x y z
N VAL A 1 6.94 9.68 3.85
CA VAL A 1 8.34 9.24 3.97
C VAL A 1 8.39 8.02 4.86
N VAL A 2 9.20 6.99 4.50
CA VAL A 2 9.40 5.76 5.28
C VAL A 2 10.83 5.74 5.80
N PHE A 3 11.00 5.36 7.07
CA PHE A 3 12.29 5.24 7.75
C PHE A 3 12.45 3.84 8.34
N GLU A 4 13.67 3.32 8.37
CA GLU A 4 14.03 2.25 9.28
C GLU A 4 14.12 2.84 10.70
N ALA A 5 13.49 2.19 11.67
CA ALA A 5 13.46 2.65 13.05
C ALA A 5 13.57 1.48 14.03
N LEU A 6 14.01 1.76 15.25
CA LEU A 6 14.04 0.79 16.33
C LEU A 6 12.83 1.01 17.26
N GLN A 7 11.97 0.00 17.36
CA GLN A 7 10.90 -0.01 18.37
C GLN A 7 11.49 -0.39 19.71
N LEU A 8 11.77 0.61 20.56
CA LEU A 8 12.50 0.44 21.83
C LEU A 8 11.82 -0.53 22.79
N SER A 9 10.46 -0.50 22.86
CA SER A 9 9.70 -1.36 23.77
C SER A 9 9.83 -2.85 23.52
N LEU A 10 10.15 -3.26 22.28
CA LEU A 10 10.30 -4.66 21.87
C LEU A 10 11.68 -4.94 21.29
N ASN A 11 12.58 -3.95 21.29
CA ASN A 11 13.95 -4.02 20.76
C ASN A 11 14.01 -4.67 19.36
N ARG A 12 13.14 -4.21 18.45
CA ARG A 12 13.09 -4.72 17.07
C ARG A 12 13.12 -3.59 16.03
N LYS A 13 13.69 -3.87 14.87
CA LYS A 13 13.60 -3.00 13.70
C LYS A 13 12.20 -3.00 13.12
N VAL A 14 11.74 -1.84 12.67
CA VAL A 14 10.45 -1.63 12.02
C VAL A 14 10.60 -0.62 10.88
N ALA A 15 9.71 -0.70 9.90
CA ALA A 15 9.52 0.39 8.96
C ALA A 15 8.51 1.39 9.57
N LEU A 16 8.93 2.64 9.72
CA LEU A 16 8.11 3.73 10.26
C LEU A 16 7.71 4.67 9.13
N LYS A 17 6.43 4.69 8.78
CA LYS A 17 5.89 5.61 7.77
C LYS A 17 5.27 6.83 8.45
N LEU A 18 5.87 7.98 8.17
CA LEU A 18 5.34 9.27 8.59
C LEU A 18 4.42 9.84 7.53
N LEU A 19 3.26 10.32 7.96
CA LEU A 19 2.27 10.98 7.12
C LEU A 19 2.46 12.49 7.17
N SER A 20 2.13 13.16 6.06
CA SER A 20 2.21 14.63 6.01
C SER A 20 1.25 15.24 7.03
N PRO A 21 1.70 16.20 7.85
CA PRO A 21 0.84 16.92 8.78
C PRO A 21 -0.33 17.64 8.08
N LEU A 22 -0.13 18.05 6.81
CA LEU A 22 -1.14 18.72 6.00
C LEU A 22 -2.36 17.84 5.68
N LEU A 23 -2.17 16.50 5.69
CA LEU A 23 -3.23 15.55 5.42
C LEU A 23 -4.12 15.26 6.64
N LEU A 24 -3.75 15.74 7.83
CA LEU A 24 -4.37 15.37 9.11
C LEU A 24 -4.71 16.61 9.96
N GLN A 25 -5.21 17.65 9.29
CA GLN A 25 -5.46 18.94 9.94
C GLN A 25 -6.63 18.88 10.93
N ASP A 26 -7.62 18.02 10.72
CA ASP A 26 -8.78 17.91 11.60
C ASP A 26 -8.81 16.61 12.41
N ALA A 27 -9.60 16.62 13.50
CA ALA A 27 -9.74 15.47 14.39
C ALA A 27 -10.47 14.31 13.73
N ALA A 28 -11.40 14.57 12.80
CA ALA A 28 -12.16 13.53 12.11
C ALA A 28 -11.26 12.74 11.16
N GLN A 29 -10.37 13.41 10.45
CA GLN A 29 -9.39 12.74 9.57
C GLN A 29 -8.41 11.87 10.38
N ARG A 30 -7.94 12.36 11.54
CA ARG A 30 -7.07 11.56 12.43
C ARG A 30 -7.78 10.31 12.94
N SER A 31 -9.02 10.46 13.40
CA SER A 31 -9.83 9.33 13.89
C SER A 31 -10.09 8.30 12.78
N LEU A 32 -10.38 8.76 11.58
CA LEU A 32 -10.57 7.89 10.42
C LEU A 32 -9.29 7.12 10.08
N PHE A 33 -8.13 7.78 10.08
CA PHE A 33 -6.83 7.15 9.87
C PHE A 33 -6.56 6.05 10.92
N GLU A 34 -6.74 6.36 12.21
CA GLU A 34 -6.51 5.39 13.28
C GLU A 34 -7.47 4.20 13.16
N HIS A 35 -8.73 4.44 12.82
CA HIS A 35 -9.71 3.38 12.60
C HIS A 35 -9.30 2.45 11.45
N GLU A 36 -8.96 3.00 10.29
CA GLU A 36 -8.56 2.20 9.12
C GLU A 36 -7.25 1.44 9.37
N ALA A 37 -6.28 2.07 10.04
CA ALA A 37 -5.05 1.38 10.42
C ALA A 37 -5.35 0.17 11.32
N HIS A 38 -6.30 0.28 12.25
CA HIS A 38 -6.74 -0.84 13.08
C HIS A 38 -7.42 -1.95 12.27
N VAL A 39 -8.20 -1.58 11.25
CA VAL A 39 -8.84 -2.57 10.35
C VAL A 39 -7.78 -3.33 9.56
N ILE A 40 -6.80 -2.62 8.97
CA ILE A 40 -5.72 -3.24 8.18
C ILE A 40 -4.80 -4.07 9.07
N ALA A 41 -4.53 -3.65 10.31
CA ALA A 41 -3.71 -4.40 11.26
C ALA A 41 -4.27 -5.80 11.61
N ARG A 42 -5.55 -6.06 11.33
CA ARG A 42 -6.18 -7.39 11.49
C ARG A 42 -5.88 -8.35 10.33
N LEU A 43 -5.31 -7.87 9.23
CA LEU A 43 -4.90 -8.74 8.14
C LEU A 43 -3.69 -9.60 8.58
N HIS A 44 -3.85 -10.92 8.52
CA HIS A 44 -2.82 -11.89 8.84
C HIS A 44 -2.60 -12.81 7.65
N HIS A 45 -1.65 -12.48 6.80
CA HIS A 45 -1.29 -13.25 5.62
C HIS A 45 0.22 -13.17 5.39
N PRO A 46 0.93 -14.26 5.02
CA PRO A 46 2.38 -14.24 4.84
C PRO A 46 2.86 -13.21 3.82
N ASN A 47 2.04 -12.92 2.81
CA ASN A 47 2.36 -11.96 1.77
C ASN A 47 1.70 -10.58 1.96
N ILE A 48 1.37 -10.20 3.19
CA ILE A 48 0.91 -8.83 3.56
C ILE A 48 1.82 -8.30 4.64
N VAL A 49 2.39 -7.11 4.42
CA VAL A 49 3.21 -6.41 5.42
C VAL A 49 2.35 -6.10 6.65
N ARG A 50 2.76 -6.61 7.80
CA ARG A 50 2.00 -6.47 9.04
C ARG A 50 2.15 -5.08 9.62
N ILE A 51 1.04 -4.42 9.98
CA ILE A 51 1.03 -3.20 10.78
C ILE A 51 1.09 -3.57 12.26
N PHE A 52 2.05 -2.98 12.97
CA PHE A 52 2.26 -3.21 14.39
C PHE A 52 1.57 -2.19 15.27
N SER A 53 1.58 -0.93 14.85
CA SER A 53 0.94 0.19 15.56
C SER A 53 0.71 1.37 14.63
N ALA A 54 -0.30 2.16 14.94
CA ALA A 54 -0.56 3.46 14.32
C ALA A 54 -0.94 4.44 15.41
N ALA A 55 -0.52 5.70 15.28
CA ALA A 55 -0.90 6.75 16.21
C ALA A 55 -0.79 8.13 15.55
N CYS A 56 -1.61 9.06 16.04
CA CYS A 56 -1.51 10.47 15.76
C CYS A 56 -1.05 11.24 17.00
N ARG A 57 -0.11 12.14 16.83
CA ARG A 57 0.37 13.11 17.82
C ARG A 57 0.22 14.51 17.21
N PRO A 58 0.23 15.58 18.01
CA PRO A 58 0.24 16.94 17.47
C PRO A 58 1.36 17.11 16.43
N GLY A 59 0.99 17.43 15.20
CA GLY A 59 1.92 17.65 14.10
C GLY A 59 2.45 16.40 13.39
N CYS A 60 2.10 15.17 13.81
CA CYS A 60 2.61 13.96 13.19
C CYS A 60 1.65 12.78 13.37
N CYS A 61 1.27 12.12 12.27
CA CYS A 61 0.68 10.79 12.33
C CYS A 61 1.63 9.79 11.66
N TYR A 62 1.67 8.57 12.20
CA TYR A 62 2.56 7.53 11.71
C TYR A 62 1.94 6.14 11.90
N TYR A 63 2.46 5.19 11.17
CA TYR A 63 2.32 3.79 11.51
C TYR A 63 3.66 3.07 11.42
N ALA A 64 3.84 2.12 12.34
CA ALA A 64 4.97 1.22 12.36
C ALA A 64 4.53 -0.14 11.80
N MET A 65 5.30 -0.66 10.87
CA MET A 65 5.02 -1.91 10.19
C MET A 65 6.27 -2.80 10.15
N GLU A 66 6.08 -4.02 9.75
CA GLU A 66 7.14 -4.96 9.47
C GLU A 66 8.16 -4.37 8.48
N LEU A 67 9.44 -4.46 8.84
CA LEU A 67 10.51 -4.10 7.95
C LEU A 67 10.83 -5.29 7.06
N ILE A 68 10.57 -5.18 5.77
CA ILE A 68 10.94 -6.21 4.79
C ILE A 68 12.35 -5.90 4.29
N GLU A 69 13.28 -6.80 4.58
CA GLU A 69 14.63 -6.74 4.05
C GLU A 69 14.59 -7.19 2.58
N GLY A 70 14.72 -6.24 1.67
CA GLY A 70 14.55 -6.48 0.25
C GLY A 70 14.37 -5.20 -0.57
N LYS A 71 13.66 -5.30 -1.69
CA LYS A 71 13.41 -4.18 -2.60
C LYS A 71 11.98 -4.15 -3.10
N SER A 72 11.50 -2.97 -3.53
CA SER A 72 10.23 -2.88 -4.25
C SER A 72 10.37 -3.43 -5.66
N LEU A 73 9.27 -3.90 -6.25
CA LEU A 73 9.25 -4.32 -7.66
C LEU A 73 9.36 -3.15 -8.64
N ASP A 74 9.29 -1.91 -8.14
CA ASP A 74 9.48 -0.72 -8.96
C ASP A 74 10.93 -0.66 -9.47
N GLY A 75 11.09 -0.64 -10.77
CA GLY A 75 12.41 -0.69 -11.40
C GLY A 75 13.08 -2.08 -11.41
N CYS A 76 12.43 -3.14 -10.92
CA CYS A 76 12.92 -4.51 -11.13
C CYS A 76 12.72 -4.95 -12.57
N GLU A 77 13.73 -5.66 -13.08
CA GLU A 77 13.68 -6.36 -14.35
C GLU A 77 13.72 -7.87 -14.09
N PHE A 78 12.86 -8.61 -14.78
CA PHE A 78 12.75 -10.06 -14.64
C PHE A 78 13.01 -10.72 -16.00
N SER A 79 14.02 -11.56 -16.07
CA SER A 79 14.34 -12.30 -17.29
C SER A 79 13.50 -13.58 -17.44
N ASN A 80 12.85 -14.03 -16.37
CA ASN A 80 12.12 -15.28 -16.32
C ASN A 80 10.61 -15.04 -16.11
N PRO A 81 9.74 -15.33 -17.10
CA PRO A 81 8.28 -15.19 -16.96
C PRO A 81 7.69 -16.03 -15.81
N TYR A 82 8.29 -17.17 -15.47
CA TYR A 82 7.84 -18.00 -14.34
C TYR A 82 8.03 -17.31 -12.99
N GLU A 83 9.08 -16.48 -12.87
CA GLU A 83 9.30 -15.67 -11.67
C GLU A 83 8.20 -14.62 -11.52
N ILE A 84 7.84 -13.92 -12.61
CA ILE A 84 6.73 -12.96 -12.62
C ILE A 84 5.42 -13.66 -12.28
N ALA A 85 5.16 -14.85 -12.82
CA ALA A 85 3.97 -15.61 -12.52
C ALA A 85 3.89 -16.02 -11.04
N ARG A 86 5.02 -16.43 -10.44
CA ARG A 86 5.11 -16.76 -9.01
C ARG A 86 4.84 -15.53 -8.13
N ILE A 87 5.48 -14.41 -8.43
CA ILE A 87 5.27 -13.11 -7.79
C ILE A 87 3.79 -12.70 -7.89
N GLY A 88 3.22 -12.77 -9.09
CA GLY A 88 1.82 -12.46 -9.34
C GLY A 88 0.87 -13.34 -8.54
N LEU A 89 1.14 -14.64 -8.45
CA LEU A 89 0.31 -15.57 -7.67
C LEU A 89 0.30 -15.25 -6.18
N GLN A 90 1.45 -14.92 -5.61
CA GLN A 90 1.58 -14.55 -4.20
C GLN A 90 0.82 -13.25 -3.90
N ALA A 91 1.04 -12.20 -4.71
CA ALA A 91 0.35 -10.92 -4.59
C ALA A 91 -1.18 -11.08 -4.78
N ALA A 92 -1.62 -11.87 -5.77
CA ALA A 92 -3.04 -12.14 -5.99
C ALA A 92 -3.70 -12.82 -4.79
N ARG A 93 -3.03 -13.78 -4.14
CA ARG A 93 -3.52 -14.45 -2.92
C ARG A 93 -3.66 -13.47 -1.76
N ALA A 94 -2.68 -12.57 -1.58
CA ALA A 94 -2.70 -11.54 -0.56
C ALA A 94 -3.88 -10.56 -0.77
N ILE A 95 -4.04 -10.06 -2.01
CA ILE A 95 -5.12 -9.15 -2.38
C ILE A 95 -6.49 -9.84 -2.22
N ALA A 96 -6.63 -11.07 -2.70
CA ALA A 96 -7.86 -11.84 -2.56
C ALA A 96 -8.21 -12.12 -1.08
N TYR A 97 -7.21 -12.32 -0.22
CA TYR A 97 -7.43 -12.44 1.21
C TYR A 97 -7.95 -11.14 1.82
N ALA A 98 -7.36 -10.00 1.50
CA ALA A 98 -7.84 -8.68 1.96
C ALA A 98 -9.26 -8.40 1.49
N HIS A 99 -9.57 -8.71 0.22
CA HIS A 99 -10.93 -8.56 -0.34
C HIS A 99 -11.97 -9.43 0.38
N ARG A 100 -11.65 -10.66 0.76
CA ARG A 100 -12.54 -11.51 1.58
C ARG A 100 -12.76 -10.92 2.98
N CYS A 101 -11.81 -10.16 3.50
CA CYS A 101 -11.97 -9.40 4.75
C CYS A 101 -12.69 -8.06 4.55
N GLY A 102 -13.17 -7.74 3.35
CA GLY A 102 -13.84 -6.49 3.02
C GLY A 102 -12.89 -5.28 2.86
N ILE A 103 -11.58 -5.53 2.73
CA ILE A 103 -10.55 -4.48 2.70
C ILE A 103 -10.05 -4.30 1.28
N LEU A 104 -10.12 -3.05 0.76
CA LEU A 104 -9.54 -2.62 -0.51
C LEU A 104 -8.12 -2.13 -0.31
N HIS A 105 -7.24 -2.43 -1.28
CA HIS A 105 -5.88 -1.90 -1.26
C HIS A 105 -5.81 -0.44 -1.74
N ARG A 106 -6.49 -0.10 -2.82
CA ARG A 106 -6.65 1.25 -3.41
C ARG A 106 -5.41 1.87 -4.07
N ASP A 107 -4.21 1.27 -3.90
CA ASP A 107 -2.95 1.79 -4.46
C ASP A 107 -2.01 0.65 -4.89
N ILE A 108 -2.53 -0.34 -5.64
CA ILE A 108 -1.72 -1.45 -6.16
C ILE A 108 -0.84 -0.93 -7.29
N LYS A 109 0.48 -1.11 -7.12
CA LYS A 109 1.53 -0.74 -8.08
C LYS A 109 2.84 -1.44 -7.72
N PRO A 110 3.83 -1.53 -8.61
CA PRO A 110 5.11 -2.19 -8.33
C PRO A 110 5.83 -1.65 -7.09
N ALA A 111 5.73 -0.34 -6.82
CA ALA A 111 6.34 0.30 -5.66
C ALA A 111 5.81 -0.22 -4.30
N ASN A 112 4.57 -0.75 -4.27
CA ASN A 112 3.91 -1.28 -3.08
C ASN A 112 3.96 -2.81 -2.99
N LEU A 113 4.71 -3.47 -3.87
CA LEU A 113 5.02 -4.90 -3.83
C LEU A 113 6.50 -5.06 -3.50
N LEU A 114 6.79 -5.55 -2.31
CA LEU A 114 8.15 -5.72 -1.82
C LEU A 114 8.57 -7.17 -2.03
N LEU A 115 9.77 -7.38 -2.60
CA LEU A 115 10.38 -8.68 -2.77
C LEU A 115 11.49 -8.83 -1.73
N ASP A 116 11.37 -9.80 -0.85
CA ASP A 116 12.38 -10.08 0.15
C ASP A 116 13.58 -10.88 -0.41
N GLU A 117 14.60 -11.11 0.41
CA GLU A 117 15.80 -11.85 0.02
C GLU A 117 15.53 -13.34 -0.27
N ALA A 118 14.44 -13.90 0.26
CA ALA A 118 14.00 -15.27 -0.03
C ALA A 118 13.22 -15.34 -1.36
N GLY A 119 12.92 -14.19 -1.97
CA GLY A 119 12.13 -14.07 -3.20
C GLY A 119 10.63 -14.14 -2.95
N GLU A 120 10.16 -13.95 -1.71
CA GLU A 120 8.74 -13.89 -1.39
C GLU A 120 8.22 -12.46 -1.52
N VAL A 121 6.97 -12.30 -2.01
CA VAL A 121 6.34 -10.99 -2.20
C VAL A 121 5.53 -10.60 -0.99
N HIS A 122 5.65 -9.34 -0.59
CA HIS A 122 4.87 -8.73 0.48
C HIS A 122 4.14 -7.49 -0.04
N VAL A 123 2.81 -7.50 0.04
CA VAL A 123 1.95 -6.36 -0.32
C VAL A 123 1.98 -5.36 0.83
N SER A 124 2.43 -4.15 0.56
CA SER A 124 2.56 -3.05 1.51
C SER A 124 1.57 -1.91 1.21
N ASP A 125 1.46 -0.97 2.13
CA ASP A 125 0.80 0.31 1.89
C ASP A 125 -0.66 0.23 1.44
N PHE A 126 -1.45 -0.67 2.05
CA PHE A 126 -2.91 -0.62 1.93
C PHE A 126 -3.39 0.80 2.17
N GLY A 127 -4.16 1.35 1.27
CA GLY A 127 -4.56 2.74 1.02
C GLY A 127 -4.86 3.69 2.17
N LEU A 128 -4.09 3.62 3.26
CA LEU A 128 -4.19 4.54 4.40
C LEU A 128 -3.99 6.00 3.98
N ALA A 129 -3.15 6.24 2.97
CA ALA A 129 -2.94 7.59 2.45
C ALA A 129 -4.15 8.12 1.66
N PHE A 130 -4.96 7.23 1.07
CA PHE A 130 -6.13 7.61 0.29
C PHE A 130 -7.29 8.15 1.15
N LEU A 131 -7.42 7.68 2.39
CA LEU A 131 -8.46 8.15 3.31
C LEU A 131 -8.25 9.58 3.78
N LEU A 132 -7.02 10.06 3.68
CA LEU A 132 -6.59 11.39 4.10
C LEU A 132 -6.81 12.45 2.99
N GLN A 133 -7.01 11.99 1.76
CA GLN A 133 -7.35 12.83 0.61
C GLN A 133 -8.87 12.81 0.46
N GLY A 134 -9.59 13.77 1.01
CA GLY A 134 -11.05 13.84 0.94
C GLY A 134 -11.60 13.51 -0.46
N ARG A 135 -12.81 12.94 -0.54
CA ARG A 135 -13.42 12.37 -1.75
C ARG A 135 -13.36 13.23 -3.04
N ASN A 136 -13.12 14.53 -2.95
CA ASN A 136 -13.16 15.47 -4.07
C ASN A 136 -11.81 16.06 -4.48
N GLU A 137 -10.70 15.77 -3.77
CA GLU A 137 -9.41 16.43 -4.03
C GLU A 137 -8.40 15.54 -4.78
N VAL A 138 -8.77 14.27 -5.06
CA VAL A 138 -7.85 13.24 -5.58
C VAL A 138 -7.33 13.57 -6.97
N ILE A 139 -8.14 14.22 -7.82
CA ILE A 139 -7.78 14.47 -9.22
C ILE A 139 -6.94 15.76 -9.36
N GLU A 140 -7.18 16.77 -8.54
CA GLU A 140 -6.50 18.07 -8.69
C GLU A 140 -5.13 18.18 -8.01
N LYS A 141 -4.89 17.43 -6.90
CA LYS A 141 -3.61 17.48 -6.16
C LYS A 141 -2.59 16.42 -6.58
N GLU A 142 -3.03 15.34 -7.22
CA GLU A 142 -2.13 14.31 -7.77
C GLU A 142 -1.42 14.72 -9.07
N GLY A 143 -1.62 15.93 -9.56
CA GLY A 143 -0.83 16.49 -10.68
C GLY A 143 0.68 16.51 -10.46
N ALA A 144 1.16 16.14 -9.26
CA ALA A 144 2.57 16.04 -8.92
C ALA A 144 3.16 14.62 -8.93
N GLN A 145 2.34 13.55 -8.98
CA GLN A 145 2.84 12.18 -9.12
C GLN A 145 2.17 11.45 -10.28
N SER A 146 2.58 11.82 -11.48
CA SER A 146 2.14 11.24 -12.75
C SER A 146 2.24 9.69 -12.83
N GLY A 147 3.01 9.07 -11.91
CA GLY A 147 3.20 7.63 -11.86
C GLY A 147 1.99 6.82 -11.37
N THR A 148 1.17 7.34 -10.45
CA THR A 148 0.04 6.59 -9.86
C THR A 148 -1.18 6.54 -10.78
N LEU A 149 -1.39 7.54 -11.63
CA LEU A 149 -2.55 7.62 -12.53
C LEU A 149 -2.64 6.45 -13.51
N ARG A 150 -1.51 5.89 -13.94
CA ARG A 150 -1.45 4.77 -14.89
C ARG A 150 -2.09 3.47 -14.37
N TYR A 151 -2.18 3.30 -13.04
CA TYR A 151 -2.77 2.12 -12.40
C TYR A 151 -4.25 2.34 -12.03
N MET A 152 -4.78 3.57 -12.20
CA MET A 152 -6.17 3.85 -11.85
C MET A 152 -7.13 3.23 -12.85
N SER A 153 -8.14 2.56 -12.33
CA SER A 153 -9.23 2.02 -13.14
C SER A 153 -10.10 3.13 -13.73
N PRO A 154 -10.77 2.88 -14.87
CA PRO A 154 -11.62 3.88 -15.53
C PRO A 154 -12.72 4.44 -14.61
N GLU A 155 -13.38 3.57 -13.83
CA GLU A 155 -14.44 3.99 -12.90
C GLU A 155 -13.90 4.88 -11.77
N ARG A 156 -12.65 4.64 -11.34
CA ARG A 156 -12.01 5.51 -10.35
C ARG A 156 -11.66 6.87 -10.93
N LEU A 157 -11.15 6.92 -12.17
CA LEU A 157 -10.82 8.16 -12.87
C LEU A 157 -12.05 9.02 -13.15
N VAL A 158 -13.17 8.39 -13.55
CA VAL A 158 -14.39 9.12 -13.97
C VAL A 158 -15.30 9.44 -12.79
N HIS A 159 -15.44 8.53 -11.84
CA HIS A 159 -16.44 8.61 -10.77
C HIS A 159 -15.82 8.70 -9.36
N GLY A 160 -14.50 8.60 -9.21
CA GLY A 160 -13.83 8.58 -7.92
C GLY A 160 -14.15 7.33 -7.06
N VAL A 161 -14.75 6.29 -7.65
CA VAL A 161 -15.22 5.11 -6.92
C VAL A 161 -14.13 4.05 -6.89
N ASN A 162 -13.80 3.55 -5.68
CA ASN A 162 -12.92 2.41 -5.51
C ASN A 162 -13.74 1.15 -5.20
N THR A 163 -13.47 0.09 -5.95
CA THR A 163 -14.13 -1.22 -5.82
C THR A 163 -13.08 -2.33 -5.81
N PHE A 164 -13.49 -3.57 -5.54
CA PHE A 164 -12.61 -4.74 -5.70
C PHE A 164 -12.13 -4.88 -7.14
N SER A 165 -12.96 -4.51 -8.12
CA SER A 165 -12.59 -4.51 -9.54
C SER A 165 -11.53 -3.45 -9.85
N SER A 166 -11.54 -2.30 -9.15
CA SER A 166 -10.50 -1.26 -9.31
C SER A 166 -9.13 -1.77 -8.86
N ASP A 167 -9.06 -2.55 -7.76
CA ASP A 167 -7.83 -3.21 -7.33
C ASP A 167 -7.37 -4.27 -8.34
N GLN A 168 -8.32 -5.06 -8.91
CA GLN A 168 -7.99 -6.04 -9.94
C GLN A 168 -7.44 -5.39 -11.21
N TYR A 169 -8.01 -4.26 -11.63
CA TYR A 169 -7.50 -3.48 -12.77
C TYR A 169 -6.07 -3.01 -12.50
N ALA A 170 -5.83 -2.37 -11.34
CA ALA A 170 -4.50 -1.89 -10.95
C ALA A 170 -3.47 -3.03 -10.87
N PHE A 171 -3.89 -4.20 -10.39
CA PHE A 171 -3.06 -5.40 -10.34
C PHE A 171 -2.73 -5.92 -11.76
N GLY A 172 -3.70 -5.94 -12.67
CA GLY A 172 -3.48 -6.30 -14.07
C GLY A 172 -2.46 -5.39 -14.76
N VAL A 173 -2.58 -4.07 -14.57
CA VAL A 173 -1.62 -3.08 -15.09
C VAL A 173 -0.22 -3.30 -14.47
N THR A 174 -0.16 -3.59 -13.16
CA THR A 174 1.09 -3.89 -12.47
C THR A 174 1.80 -5.10 -13.08
N LEU A 175 1.08 -6.20 -13.28
CA LEU A 175 1.65 -7.41 -13.91
C LEU A 175 2.08 -7.16 -15.36
N TYR A 176 1.27 -6.42 -16.12
CA TYR A 176 1.64 -6.03 -17.49
C TYR A 176 2.97 -5.27 -17.51
N GLU A 177 3.14 -4.30 -16.61
CA GLU A 177 4.38 -3.53 -16.53
C GLU A 177 5.60 -4.41 -16.22
N LEU A 178 5.46 -5.39 -15.31
CA LEU A 178 6.55 -6.32 -14.98
C LEU A 178 6.94 -7.25 -16.12
N VAL A 179 5.98 -7.57 -17.01
CA VAL A 179 6.24 -8.43 -18.18
C VAL A 179 6.77 -7.62 -19.37
N ALA A 180 6.39 -6.35 -19.48
CA ALA A 180 6.71 -5.51 -20.65
C ALA A 180 8.09 -4.82 -20.54
N LYS A 181 8.77 -4.93 -19.41
CA LYS A 181 10.14 -4.45 -19.18
C LYS A 181 11.15 -5.51 -19.58
#